data_ad290983e8de0a0ce7c01a007cad0e9a
#
_entry.id   ad290983e8de0a0ce7c01a007cad0e9a
#
_cell.length_a   1.000
_cell.length_b   1.000
_cell.length_c   1.000
_cell.angle_alpha   90.00
_cell.angle_beta   90.00
_cell.angle_gamma   90.00
#
_symmetry.space_group_name_H-M   'P 1'
#
loop_
_entity.id
_entity.type
_entity.pdbx_description
1 polymer ?
#
loop_
_entity_poly.entity_id
_entity_poly.type
_entity_poly.pdbx_seq_one_letter_code
_entity_poly.pdbx_strand_id
1 'polypeptide(L)'
;EKIVGYLTMTAQEWHKTGWVADLVVAPEHRRRGIATRLLRAGQNWARQAELRRLTIEIQTKNYPVICFLERHGFSFCGYNDRYYTNEDIALFFTLDLR
;
A
#
# COMPACT_ATOMS: atom_id res chain seq x y z
N GLU A 1 18.81 -15.38 -10.45
CA GLU A 1 17.90 -14.87 -9.43
C GLU A 1 16.75 -14.10 -10.05
N LYS A 2 15.55 -14.33 -9.57
CA LYS A 2 14.36 -13.77 -10.18
C LYS A 2 13.56 -12.97 -9.15
N ILE A 3 13.21 -11.75 -9.51
CA ILE A 3 12.37 -10.92 -8.65
C ILE A 3 10.92 -11.36 -8.82
N VAL A 4 10.28 -11.80 -7.72
CA VAL A 4 8.88 -12.25 -7.74
C VAL A 4 7.91 -11.17 -7.25
N GLY A 5 8.43 -10.15 -6.54
CA GLY A 5 7.63 -9.03 -6.09
C GLY A 5 8.47 -8.01 -5.36
N TYR A 6 7.91 -6.81 -5.18
CA TYR A 6 8.61 -5.77 -4.42
C TYR A 6 7.61 -4.76 -3.84
N LEU A 7 8.08 -4.05 -2.84
CA LEU A 7 7.35 -2.97 -2.18
C LEU A 7 8.27 -1.76 -2.10
N THR A 8 7.78 -0.60 -2.51
CA THR A 8 8.51 0.67 -2.41
C THR A 8 7.77 1.58 -1.45
N MET A 9 8.51 2.17 -0.52
CA MET A 9 7.94 3.05 0.49
C MET A 9 8.76 4.31 0.65
N THR A 10 8.07 5.40 1.02
CA THR A 10 8.72 6.64 1.44
C THR A 10 8.14 7.05 2.79
N ALA A 11 8.93 7.79 3.57
CA ALA A 11 8.49 8.26 4.87
C ALA A 11 8.32 9.78 4.85
N GLN A 12 7.20 10.25 5.40
CA GLN A 12 6.99 11.68 5.69
C GLN A 12 7.09 11.85 7.19
N GLU A 13 8.25 12.29 7.65
CA GLU A 13 8.54 12.28 9.07
C GLU A 13 7.68 13.23 9.89
N TRP A 14 7.37 14.40 9.36
CA TRP A 14 6.57 15.37 10.12
C TRP A 14 5.10 14.93 10.26
N HIS A 15 4.61 14.08 9.37
CA HIS A 15 3.29 13.45 9.51
C HIS A 15 3.36 12.08 10.17
N LYS A 16 4.56 11.53 10.33
CA LYS A 16 4.77 10.16 10.82
C LYS A 16 4.00 9.14 9.98
N THR A 17 4.02 9.34 8.67
CA THR A 17 3.30 8.48 7.72
C THR A 17 4.29 7.82 6.76
N GLY A 18 4.13 6.50 6.59
CA GLY A 18 4.81 5.78 5.52
C GLY A 18 3.87 5.67 4.33
N TRP A 19 4.35 6.06 3.16
CA TRP A 19 3.60 5.95 1.92
C TRP A 19 4.08 4.73 1.14
N VAL A 20 3.17 3.83 0.81
CA VAL A 20 3.47 2.72 -0.07
C VAL A 20 3.30 3.22 -1.50
N ALA A 21 4.43 3.43 -2.17
CA ALA A 21 4.42 3.92 -3.55
C ALA A 21 4.11 2.80 -4.54
N ASP A 22 4.66 1.62 -4.30
CA ASP A 22 4.47 0.46 -5.17
C ASP A 22 4.36 -0.81 -4.35
N LEU A 23 3.45 -1.68 -4.75
CA LEU A 23 3.36 -3.05 -4.25
C LEU A 23 3.08 -3.93 -5.45
N VAL A 24 4.08 -4.68 -5.88
CA VAL A 24 4.02 -5.44 -7.12
C VAL A 24 4.40 -6.90 -6.87
N VAL A 25 3.61 -7.81 -7.41
CA VAL A 25 3.91 -9.24 -7.40
C VAL A 25 3.80 -9.75 -8.83
N ALA A 26 4.82 -10.49 -9.29
CA ALA A 26 4.80 -11.04 -10.64
C ALA A 26 3.55 -11.92 -10.83
N PRO A 27 2.88 -11.86 -12.00
CA PRO A 27 1.62 -12.57 -12.18
C PRO A 27 1.68 -14.06 -11.88
N GLU A 28 2.77 -14.74 -12.26
CA GLU A 28 2.94 -16.17 -12.03
C GLU A 28 3.17 -16.53 -10.56
N HIS A 29 3.37 -15.53 -9.70
CA HIS A 29 3.60 -15.75 -8.27
C HIS A 29 2.47 -15.21 -7.40
N ARG A 30 1.39 -14.75 -7.99
CA ARG A 30 0.23 -14.25 -7.24
C ARG A 30 -0.47 -15.38 -6.50
N ARG A 31 -1.20 -15.03 -5.44
CA ARG A 31 -1.94 -15.96 -4.58
C ARG A 31 -1.04 -16.91 -3.77
N ARG A 32 0.22 -16.54 -3.59
CA ARG A 32 1.16 -17.29 -2.75
C ARG A 32 1.50 -16.58 -1.45
N GLY A 33 0.73 -15.56 -1.10
CA GLY A 33 0.97 -14.78 0.12
C GLY A 33 2.15 -13.82 0.03
N ILE A 34 2.69 -13.57 -1.16
CA ILE A 34 3.85 -12.69 -1.32
C ILE A 34 3.48 -11.25 -1.00
N ALA A 35 2.33 -10.77 -1.49
CA ALA A 35 1.88 -9.42 -1.18
C ALA A 35 1.70 -9.22 0.32
N THR A 36 1.14 -10.21 1.01
CA THR A 36 0.97 -10.18 2.46
C THR A 36 2.32 -10.08 3.17
N ARG A 37 3.30 -10.86 2.73
CA ARG A 37 4.65 -10.81 3.33
C ARG A 37 5.33 -9.47 3.09
N LEU A 38 5.21 -8.92 1.88
CA LEU A 38 5.75 -7.60 1.56
C LEU A 38 5.11 -6.52 2.41
N LEU A 39 3.79 -6.57 2.55
CA LEU A 39 3.06 -5.59 3.34
C LEU A 39 3.45 -5.66 4.82
N ARG A 40 3.61 -6.87 5.36
CA ARG A 40 4.06 -7.06 6.74
C ARG A 40 5.48 -6.53 6.95
N ALA A 41 6.37 -6.77 5.99
CA ALA A 41 7.73 -6.23 6.06
C ALA A 41 7.69 -4.71 6.06
N GLY A 42 6.84 -4.11 5.24
CA GLY A 42 6.65 -2.66 5.22
C GLY A 42 6.12 -2.12 6.54
N GLN A 43 5.18 -2.83 7.16
CA GLN A 43 4.65 -2.46 8.48
C GLN A 43 5.74 -2.51 9.55
N ASN A 44 6.56 -3.56 9.54
CA ASN A 44 7.66 -3.69 10.49
C ASN A 44 8.69 -2.58 10.31
N TRP A 45 9.03 -2.28 9.06
CA TRP A 45 9.94 -1.17 8.76
C TRP A 45 9.39 0.15 9.28
N ALA A 46 8.11 0.40 9.05
CA ALA A 46 7.47 1.63 9.48
C ALA A 46 7.44 1.75 11.01
N ARG A 47 7.17 0.64 11.70
CA ARG A 47 7.20 0.65 13.18
C ARG A 47 8.59 0.93 13.71
N GLN A 48 9.62 0.35 13.11
CA GLN A 48 11.01 0.59 13.50
C GLN A 48 11.41 2.05 13.24
N ALA A 49 10.85 2.67 12.21
CA ALA A 49 11.08 4.07 11.91
C ALA A 49 10.18 5.00 12.73
N GLU A 50 9.40 4.45 13.67
CA GLU A 50 8.49 5.19 14.54
C GLU A 50 7.41 5.95 13.80
N LEU A 51 7.00 5.43 12.64
CA LEU A 51 5.86 5.97 11.90
C LEU A 51 4.56 5.52 12.55
N ARG A 52 3.52 6.34 12.42
CA ARG A 52 2.22 6.09 13.07
C ARG A 52 1.26 5.36 12.18
N ARG A 53 1.42 5.47 10.85
CA ARG A 53 0.49 4.87 9.90
C ARG A 53 1.17 4.56 8.59
N LEU A 54 0.54 3.66 7.85
CA LEU A 54 0.85 3.42 6.45
C LEU A 54 -0.31 3.90 5.61
N THR A 55 -0.01 4.54 4.49
CA THR A 55 -1.02 4.98 3.53
C THR A 55 -0.64 4.48 2.15
N ILE A 56 -1.62 4.00 1.40
CA ILE A 56 -1.42 3.52 0.05
C ILE A 56 -2.49 4.13 -0.86
N GLU A 57 -2.09 4.53 -2.08
CA GLU A 57 -3.04 5.01 -3.06
C GLU A 57 -3.32 3.92 -4.09
N ILE A 58 -4.56 3.86 -4.55
CA ILE A 58 -5.02 2.84 -5.49
C ILE A 58 -6.00 3.48 -6.46
N GLN A 59 -6.00 3.02 -7.70
CA GLN A 59 -7.04 3.40 -8.66
C GLN A 59 -8.36 2.69 -8.33
N THR A 60 -9.48 3.38 -8.55
CA THR A 60 -10.81 2.85 -8.25
C THR A 60 -11.10 1.55 -8.98
N LYS A 61 -10.47 1.33 -10.13
CA LYS A 61 -10.68 0.13 -10.94
C LYS A 61 -10.03 -1.12 -10.35
N ASN A 62 -9.17 -0.96 -9.35
CA ASN A 62 -8.40 -2.07 -8.82
C ASN A 62 -9.09 -2.70 -7.62
N TYR A 63 -10.30 -3.20 -7.84
CA TYR A 63 -11.13 -3.78 -6.80
C TYR A 63 -10.46 -4.93 -6.03
N PRO A 64 -9.75 -5.86 -6.67
CA PRO A 64 -9.08 -6.93 -5.92
C PRO A 64 -8.09 -6.42 -4.89
N VAL A 65 -7.35 -5.35 -5.20
CA VAL A 65 -6.40 -4.76 -4.25
C VAL A 65 -7.14 -4.05 -3.12
N ILE A 66 -8.26 -3.39 -3.43
CA ILE A 66 -9.09 -2.76 -2.39
C ILE A 66 -9.55 -3.81 -1.38
N CYS A 67 -10.07 -4.94 -1.84
CA CYS A 67 -10.49 -6.03 -0.96
C CYS A 67 -9.32 -6.59 -0.15
N PHE A 68 -8.15 -6.73 -0.78
CA PHE A 68 -6.95 -7.19 -0.12
C PHE A 68 -6.56 -6.26 1.04
N LEU A 69 -6.56 -4.96 0.79
CA LEU A 69 -6.20 -3.99 1.82
C LEU A 69 -7.20 -3.99 2.98
N GLU A 70 -8.48 -4.08 2.67
CA GLU A 70 -9.52 -4.13 3.71
C GLU A 70 -9.36 -5.37 4.58
N ARG A 71 -9.02 -6.51 3.99
CA ARG A 71 -8.77 -7.73 4.76
C ARG A 71 -7.54 -7.60 5.66
N HIS A 72 -6.61 -6.72 5.32
CA HIS A 72 -5.41 -6.49 6.12
C HIS A 72 -5.55 -5.31 7.07
N GLY A 73 -6.77 -4.84 7.28
CA GLY A 73 -7.05 -3.82 8.28
C GLY A 73 -6.95 -2.38 7.80
N PHE A 74 -6.70 -2.16 6.53
CA PHE A 74 -6.66 -0.81 5.98
C PHE A 74 -8.08 -0.25 5.85
N SER A 75 -8.22 1.04 6.11
CA SER A 75 -9.49 1.76 5.99
C SER A 75 -9.40 2.83 4.92
N PHE A 76 -10.49 3.03 4.20
CA PHE A 76 -10.59 4.12 3.23
C PHE A 76 -10.47 5.47 3.97
N CYS A 77 -9.65 6.37 3.47
CA CYS A 77 -9.44 7.66 4.13
C CYS A 77 -9.57 8.87 3.21
N GLY A 78 -9.79 8.67 1.93
CA GLY A 78 -10.00 9.81 1.05
C GLY A 78 -9.81 9.47 -0.42
N TYR A 79 -10.07 10.47 -1.26
CA TYR A 79 -9.92 10.29 -2.69
C TYR A 79 -9.49 11.61 -3.35
N ASN A 80 -8.96 11.48 -4.59
CA ASN A 80 -8.65 12.62 -5.43
C ASN A 80 -9.08 12.26 -6.86
N ASP A 81 -10.04 12.99 -7.42
CA ASP A 81 -10.67 12.64 -8.70
C ASP A 81 -9.90 13.16 -9.92
N ARG A 82 -8.78 13.85 -9.73
CA ARG A 82 -7.94 14.36 -10.83
C ARG A 82 -6.47 14.04 -10.60
N TYR A 83 -6.21 12.97 -9.87
CA TYR A 83 -4.86 12.63 -9.48
C TYR A 83 -4.01 12.08 -10.62
N TYR A 84 -4.63 11.29 -11.50
CA TYR A 84 -3.93 10.66 -12.61
C TYR A 84 -4.15 11.43 -13.90
N THR A 85 -3.20 11.32 -14.84
CA THR A 85 -3.29 11.98 -16.15
C THR A 85 -4.48 11.53 -16.96
N ASN A 86 -4.97 10.30 -16.75
CA ASN A 86 -6.15 9.76 -17.43
C ASN A 86 -7.46 10.06 -16.67
N GLU A 87 -7.38 10.94 -15.65
CA GLU A 87 -8.51 11.35 -14.83
C GLU A 87 -9.14 10.23 -13.99
N ASP A 88 -8.45 9.10 -13.84
CA ASP A 88 -8.89 8.08 -12.89
C ASP A 88 -8.83 8.61 -11.46
N ILE A 89 -9.75 8.12 -10.66
CA ILE A 89 -9.82 8.53 -9.26
C ILE A 89 -8.80 7.76 -8.44
N ALA A 90 -8.02 8.48 -7.64
CA ALA A 90 -7.13 7.86 -6.66
C ALA A 90 -7.90 7.67 -5.36
N LEU A 91 -7.83 6.48 -4.80
CA LEU A 91 -8.36 6.17 -3.47
C LEU A 91 -7.20 6.00 -2.50
N PHE A 92 -7.37 6.51 -1.29
CA PHE A 92 -6.34 6.41 -0.26
C PHE A 92 -6.84 5.54 0.88
N PHE A 93 -6.01 4.56 1.25
CA PHE A 93 -6.28 3.66 2.35
C PHE A 93 -5.18 3.79 3.38
N THR A 94 -5.53 3.71 4.65
CA THR A 94 -4.57 3.88 5.73
C THR A 94 -4.70 2.78 6.76
N LEU A 95 -3.59 2.44 7.39
CA LEU A 95 -3.51 1.49 8.49
C LEU A 95 -2.78 2.14 9.66
N ASP A 96 -3.42 2.19 10.81
CA ASP A 96 -2.75 2.64 12.02
C ASP A 96 -1.78 1.57 12.51
N LEU A 97 -0.58 2.01 12.88
CA LEU A 97 0.47 1.11 13.32
C LEU A 97 0.57 1.00 14.84
N ARG A 98 -0.32 1.67 15.53
CA ARG A 98 -0.36 1.65 16.99
C ARG A 98 -1.45 0.74 17.52
#